data_3fc7f582f35e39c8a3ff0b7b63534f33
#
_entry.id   3fc7f582f35e39c8a3ff0b7b63534f33
#
_cell.length_a   1.000
_cell.length_b   1.000
_cell.length_c   1.000
_cell.angle_alpha   90.00
_cell.angle_beta   90.00
_cell.angle_gamma   90.00
#
_symmetry.space_group_name_H-M   'P 1'
#
loop_
_entity.id
_entity.type
_entity.pdbx_description
1 polymer ?
#
loop_
_entity_poly.entity_id
_entity_poly.type
_entity_poly.pdbx_seq_one_letter_code
_entity_poly.pdbx_strand_id
1 'polypeptide(L)'
;MSGNKRKVVLVGTGMVGMSFAYAALNQNVCDELIMIDLNEKRAEGEAMDLNHGLAFSHSSMKIRCGGYGECADADIVVICAGANQKPTESRLQLLQKNAVVFSSIVPKVVQSGFEGFFLVATNPVDIMTRVTYELSGFNASKIIGTGTTLDTARLRYLLGEYFEVDPRNIHAYVIGEHGDSEFVPWSQALLAAKPLKDVMRDNPKSYYMEELEQISDDVRCAAHKIIEAKGATYYGIGMSIVRIVRAILQDENSVLTVSVRLRGEYGGKKDVFIGNPCIVSANGAKRILELKLTEQELQKLDNSCTILNDNFKKLKIEN
;
A
#
# COMPACT_ATOMS: atom_id res chain seq x y z
N MET A 1 -17.98 -11.47 26.85
CA MET A 1 -18.17 -11.06 25.45
C MET A 1 -16.99 -11.63 24.66
N SER A 2 -17.19 -12.67 23.85
CA SER A 2 -16.16 -13.15 22.94
C SER A 2 -16.09 -12.13 21.80
N GLY A 3 -15.21 -11.15 21.93
CA GLY A 3 -14.90 -10.26 20.82
C GLY A 3 -14.41 -11.11 19.64
N ASN A 4 -14.90 -10.81 18.45
CA ASN A 4 -14.46 -11.47 17.23
C ASN A 4 -12.94 -11.31 17.15
N LYS A 5 -12.20 -12.43 17.08
CA LYS A 5 -10.74 -12.44 17.12
C LYS A 5 -10.21 -11.86 15.81
N ARG A 6 -9.42 -10.80 15.90
CA ARG A 6 -8.83 -10.14 14.73
C ARG A 6 -7.73 -11.03 14.15
N LYS A 7 -8.00 -11.65 13.00
CA LYS A 7 -7.09 -12.59 12.35
C LYS A 7 -6.57 -12.03 11.03
N VAL A 8 -5.25 -12.01 10.87
CA VAL A 8 -4.58 -11.60 9.64
C VAL A 8 -3.77 -12.76 9.08
N VAL A 9 -3.88 -12.98 7.79
CA VAL A 9 -3.05 -13.94 7.06
C VAL A 9 -2.07 -13.16 6.19
N LEU A 10 -0.78 -13.43 6.36
CA LEU A 10 0.30 -12.90 5.52
C LEU A 10 0.73 -13.97 4.52
N VAL A 11 0.62 -13.66 3.24
CA VAL A 11 1.13 -14.50 2.15
C VAL A 11 2.42 -13.89 1.60
N GLY A 12 3.52 -14.57 1.83
CA GLY A 12 4.87 -14.16 1.47
C GLY A 12 5.67 -13.62 2.66
N THR A 13 6.62 -14.43 3.17
CA THR A 13 7.54 -14.11 4.29
C THR A 13 8.89 -13.57 3.80
N GLY A 14 8.87 -12.79 2.71
CA GLY A 14 10.02 -12.02 2.26
C GLY A 14 10.31 -10.81 3.16
N MET A 15 11.30 -9.97 2.80
CA MET A 15 11.69 -8.81 3.60
C MET A 15 10.51 -7.86 3.92
N VAL A 16 9.62 -7.62 2.95
CA VAL A 16 8.43 -6.77 3.15
C VAL A 16 7.44 -7.43 4.11
N GLY A 17 7.10 -8.71 3.88
CA GLY A 17 6.18 -9.44 4.74
C GLY A 17 6.68 -9.53 6.18
N MET A 18 7.96 -9.81 6.38
CA MET A 18 8.53 -9.89 7.72
C MET A 18 8.65 -8.53 8.39
N SER A 19 8.93 -7.45 7.64
CA SER A 19 8.85 -6.09 8.19
C SER A 19 7.44 -5.73 8.64
N PHE A 20 6.42 -6.14 7.89
CA PHE A 20 5.02 -6.01 8.32
C PHE A 20 4.76 -6.85 9.57
N ALA A 21 5.12 -8.13 9.60
CA ALA A 21 4.88 -9.03 10.72
C ALA A 21 5.52 -8.51 12.02
N TYR A 22 6.77 -8.05 11.95
CA TYR A 22 7.47 -7.48 13.10
C TYR A 22 6.84 -6.17 13.58
N ALA A 23 6.47 -5.28 12.64
CA ALA A 23 5.79 -4.04 13.00
C ALA A 23 4.38 -4.29 13.58
N ALA A 24 3.65 -5.28 13.04
CA ALA A 24 2.34 -5.69 13.56
C ALA A 24 2.42 -6.25 14.98
N LEU A 25 3.43 -7.07 15.26
CA LEU A 25 3.73 -7.59 16.60
C LEU A 25 3.98 -6.44 17.57
N ASN A 26 4.89 -5.53 17.25
CA ASN A 26 5.26 -4.42 18.13
C ASN A 26 4.09 -3.45 18.42
N GLN A 27 3.17 -3.29 17.46
CA GLN A 27 2.01 -2.42 17.59
C GLN A 27 0.73 -3.16 18.05
N ASN A 28 0.80 -4.47 18.28
CA ASN A 28 -0.33 -5.31 18.71
C ASN A 28 -1.59 -5.09 17.84
N VAL A 29 -1.41 -5.16 16.50
CA VAL A 29 -2.44 -4.76 15.55
C VAL A 29 -3.56 -5.79 15.41
N CYS A 30 -3.23 -7.08 15.52
CA CYS A 30 -4.18 -8.19 15.43
C CYS A 30 -3.96 -9.20 16.57
N ASP A 31 -4.90 -10.12 16.77
CA ASP A 31 -4.83 -11.14 17.82
C ASP A 31 -4.17 -12.42 17.31
N GLU A 32 -4.24 -12.66 15.99
CA GLU A 32 -3.62 -13.80 15.33
C GLU A 32 -3.02 -13.41 13.98
N LEU A 33 -1.77 -13.82 13.77
CA LEU A 33 -1.06 -13.68 12.51
C LEU A 33 -0.66 -15.07 11.99
N ILE A 34 -1.22 -15.44 10.83
CA ILE A 34 -0.87 -16.66 10.13
C ILE A 34 0.07 -16.30 8.99
N MET A 35 1.16 -17.04 8.85
CA MET A 35 2.13 -16.84 7.78
C MET A 35 2.09 -18.00 6.80
N ILE A 36 1.99 -17.67 5.52
CA ILE A 36 2.00 -18.61 4.40
C ILE A 36 3.16 -18.23 3.47
N ASP A 37 4.01 -19.18 3.15
CA ASP A 37 5.05 -19.03 2.15
C ASP A 37 5.19 -20.31 1.35
N LEU A 38 5.67 -20.21 0.12
CA LEU A 38 6.01 -21.38 -0.71
C LEU A 38 7.13 -22.21 -0.06
N ASN A 39 8.04 -21.54 0.66
CA ASN A 39 9.06 -22.17 1.50
C ASN A 39 8.52 -22.27 2.95
N GLU A 40 7.80 -23.35 3.24
CA GLU A 40 7.21 -23.59 4.55
C GLU A 40 8.23 -23.54 5.70
N LYS A 41 9.42 -24.14 5.49
CA LYS A 41 10.50 -24.13 6.51
C LYS A 41 10.95 -22.71 6.86
N ARG A 42 10.99 -21.83 5.85
CA ARG A 42 11.29 -20.42 6.09
C ARG A 42 10.21 -19.78 6.93
N ALA A 43 8.95 -19.96 6.57
CA ALA A 43 7.83 -19.41 7.32
C ALA A 43 7.79 -19.92 8.77
N GLU A 44 8.11 -21.20 9.00
CA GLU A 44 8.25 -21.77 10.35
C GLU A 44 9.37 -21.08 11.15
N GLY A 45 10.55 -20.91 10.54
CA GLY A 45 11.67 -20.21 11.17
C GLY A 45 11.35 -18.77 11.56
N GLU A 46 10.71 -18.03 10.64
CA GLU A 46 10.27 -16.65 10.89
C GLU A 46 9.21 -16.59 12.02
N ALA A 47 8.26 -17.56 12.06
CA ALA A 47 7.27 -17.63 13.14
C ALA A 47 7.92 -17.93 14.49
N MET A 48 8.90 -18.85 14.53
CA MET A 48 9.65 -19.17 15.74
C MET A 48 10.40 -17.94 16.27
N ASP A 49 11.10 -17.23 15.43
CA ASP A 49 11.88 -16.06 15.81
C ASP A 49 10.99 -14.95 16.36
N LEU A 50 9.88 -14.63 15.69
CA LEU A 50 8.89 -13.67 16.20
C LEU A 50 8.29 -14.10 17.56
N ASN A 51 7.96 -15.39 17.73
CA ASN A 51 7.42 -15.91 19.00
C ASN A 51 8.43 -15.82 20.14
N HIS A 52 9.73 -16.01 19.87
CA HIS A 52 10.76 -15.84 20.89
C HIS A 52 10.83 -14.38 21.38
N GLY A 53 10.52 -13.41 20.52
CA GLY A 53 10.46 -11.99 20.87
C GLY A 53 9.24 -11.60 21.70
N LEU A 54 8.15 -12.39 21.69
CA LEU A 54 6.90 -12.07 22.39
C LEU A 54 7.10 -11.89 23.91
N ALA A 55 8.02 -12.61 24.52
CA ALA A 55 8.31 -12.48 25.95
C ALA A 55 8.76 -11.06 26.38
N PHE A 56 9.25 -10.27 25.43
CA PHE A 56 9.71 -8.89 25.64
C PHE A 56 8.80 -7.85 24.98
N SER A 57 7.67 -8.28 24.44
CA SER A 57 6.69 -7.43 23.75
C SER A 57 5.47 -7.15 24.64
N HIS A 58 4.77 -6.07 24.37
CA HIS A 58 3.44 -5.81 24.94
C HIS A 58 2.31 -6.54 24.20
N SER A 59 2.65 -7.30 23.16
CA SER A 59 1.69 -8.04 22.35
C SER A 59 1.39 -9.42 22.93
N SER A 60 0.12 -9.82 22.84
CA SER A 60 -0.34 -11.19 23.10
C SER A 60 -0.70 -11.94 21.81
N MET A 61 -0.22 -11.46 20.67
CA MET A 61 -0.50 -12.00 19.35
C MET A 61 -0.08 -13.47 19.25
N LYS A 62 -0.93 -14.30 18.66
CA LYS A 62 -0.58 -15.67 18.30
C LYS A 62 0.00 -15.69 16.89
N ILE A 63 1.24 -16.15 16.76
CA ILE A 63 1.95 -16.17 15.46
C ILE A 63 2.25 -17.62 15.12
N ARG A 64 1.84 -18.07 13.93
CA ARG A 64 2.10 -19.42 13.44
C ARG A 64 2.08 -19.51 11.92
N CYS A 65 2.63 -20.58 11.40
CA CYS A 65 2.47 -20.93 10.00
C CYS A 65 1.16 -21.65 9.77
N GLY A 66 0.67 -21.60 8.53
CA GLY A 66 -0.53 -22.31 8.12
C GLY A 66 -0.63 -22.45 6.61
N GLY A 67 -1.70 -23.06 6.15
CA GLY A 67 -2.06 -23.17 4.74
C GLY A 67 -3.23 -22.24 4.38
N TYR A 68 -3.64 -22.25 3.12
CA TYR A 68 -4.72 -21.39 2.62
C TYR A 68 -6.09 -21.64 3.28
N GLY A 69 -6.31 -22.82 3.88
CA GLY A 69 -7.51 -23.07 4.70
C GLY A 69 -7.68 -22.13 5.87
N GLU A 70 -6.57 -21.56 6.38
CA GLU A 70 -6.57 -20.57 7.45
C GLU A 70 -7.16 -19.20 7.04
N CYS A 71 -7.33 -18.98 5.74
CA CYS A 71 -7.95 -17.75 5.26
C CYS A 71 -9.46 -17.70 5.49
N ALA A 72 -10.13 -18.85 5.70
CA ALA A 72 -11.59 -18.93 5.78
C ALA A 72 -12.23 -17.98 6.79
N ASP A 73 -11.61 -17.80 7.96
CA ASP A 73 -12.07 -16.95 9.06
C ASP A 73 -11.16 -15.73 9.30
N ALA A 74 -10.32 -15.39 8.31
CA ALA A 74 -9.44 -14.23 8.40
C ALA A 74 -10.19 -12.93 8.06
N ASP A 75 -9.87 -11.85 8.78
CA ASP A 75 -10.37 -10.52 8.47
C ASP A 75 -9.64 -9.90 7.27
N ILE A 76 -8.33 -10.14 7.19
CA ILE A 76 -7.47 -9.57 6.15
C ILE A 76 -6.47 -10.62 5.65
N VAL A 77 -6.35 -10.74 4.33
CA VAL A 77 -5.24 -11.43 3.67
C VAL A 77 -4.31 -10.38 3.07
N VAL A 78 -3.09 -10.30 3.60
CA VAL A 78 -2.02 -9.42 3.12
C VAL A 78 -1.15 -10.19 2.13
N ILE A 79 -1.03 -9.72 0.90
CA ILE A 79 -0.20 -10.36 -0.14
C ILE A 79 1.08 -9.55 -0.33
N CYS A 80 2.19 -10.11 0.16
CA CYS A 80 3.55 -9.63 -0.05
C CYS A 80 4.35 -10.59 -0.96
N ALA A 81 3.75 -11.69 -1.38
CA ALA A 81 4.38 -12.66 -2.26
C ALA A 81 4.55 -12.10 -3.66
N GLY A 82 5.73 -12.27 -4.23
CA GLY A 82 6.05 -11.84 -5.59
C GLY A 82 7.48 -12.20 -5.96
N ALA A 83 7.78 -12.16 -7.25
CA ALA A 83 9.12 -12.37 -7.75
C ALA A 83 9.96 -11.08 -7.58
N ASN A 84 11.21 -11.23 -7.22
CA ASN A 84 12.18 -10.15 -7.27
C ASN A 84 12.59 -9.87 -8.71
N GLN A 85 12.69 -8.58 -9.08
CA GLN A 85 13.19 -8.18 -10.39
C GLN A 85 14.66 -8.55 -10.53
N LYS A 86 15.00 -9.22 -11.63
CA LYS A 86 16.40 -9.50 -11.98
C LYS A 86 16.99 -8.30 -12.73
N PRO A 87 18.33 -8.07 -12.66
CA PRO A 87 18.96 -6.91 -13.33
C PRO A 87 18.71 -6.82 -14.84
N THR A 88 18.49 -7.96 -15.50
CA THR A 88 18.26 -8.07 -16.95
C THR A 88 16.77 -8.15 -17.31
N GLU A 89 15.88 -8.05 -16.34
CA GLU A 89 14.46 -8.28 -16.54
C GLU A 89 13.70 -6.99 -16.77
N SER A 90 12.86 -6.96 -17.82
CA SER A 90 11.97 -5.83 -18.06
C SER A 90 10.82 -5.77 -17.04
N ARG A 91 10.27 -4.56 -16.82
CA ARG A 91 9.08 -4.35 -15.97
C ARG A 91 7.90 -5.23 -16.41
N LEU A 92 7.70 -5.43 -17.72
CA LEU A 92 6.62 -6.27 -18.24
C LEU A 92 6.82 -7.76 -17.91
N GLN A 93 8.07 -8.26 -17.96
CA GLN A 93 8.38 -9.64 -17.58
C GLN A 93 8.13 -9.88 -16.08
N LEU A 94 8.55 -8.95 -15.23
CA LEU A 94 8.25 -9.01 -13.80
C LEU A 94 6.75 -8.99 -13.54
N LEU A 95 6.03 -8.13 -14.23
CA LEU A 95 4.58 -8.00 -14.12
C LEU A 95 3.87 -9.31 -14.48
N GLN A 96 4.26 -9.95 -15.61
CA GLN A 96 3.70 -11.24 -16.01
C GLN A 96 4.00 -12.36 -15.00
N LYS A 97 5.22 -12.39 -14.44
CA LYS A 97 5.57 -13.36 -13.38
C LYS A 97 4.71 -13.17 -12.14
N ASN A 98 4.51 -11.94 -11.71
CA ASN A 98 3.69 -11.66 -10.55
C ASN A 98 2.20 -11.98 -10.81
N ALA A 99 1.70 -11.79 -12.03
CA ALA A 99 0.36 -12.23 -12.39
C ALA A 99 0.20 -13.76 -12.24
N VAL A 100 1.19 -14.56 -12.69
CA VAL A 100 1.20 -16.02 -12.49
C VAL A 100 1.21 -16.38 -11.00
N VAL A 101 2.04 -15.70 -10.18
CA VAL A 101 2.05 -15.90 -8.72
C VAL A 101 0.67 -15.62 -8.14
N PHE A 102 0.02 -14.53 -8.51
CA PHE A 102 -1.32 -14.17 -8.03
C PHE A 102 -2.41 -15.14 -8.51
N SER A 103 -2.33 -15.65 -9.75
CA SER A 103 -3.20 -16.72 -10.25
C SER A 103 -3.07 -18.01 -9.43
N SER A 104 -1.94 -18.25 -8.78
CA SER A 104 -1.75 -19.39 -7.88
C SER A 104 -2.19 -19.14 -6.43
N ILE A 105 -2.30 -17.89 -6.00
CA ILE A 105 -2.62 -17.49 -4.60
C ILE A 105 -4.10 -17.17 -4.46
N VAL A 106 -4.59 -16.19 -5.24
CA VAL A 106 -5.93 -15.61 -5.04
C VAL A 106 -7.06 -16.64 -5.13
N PRO A 107 -7.07 -17.57 -6.11
CA PRO A 107 -8.11 -18.59 -6.15
C PRO A 107 -8.10 -19.53 -4.93
N LYS A 108 -6.92 -19.87 -4.37
CA LYS A 108 -6.83 -20.71 -3.16
C LYS A 108 -7.38 -19.98 -1.93
N VAL A 109 -7.14 -18.67 -1.81
CA VAL A 109 -7.74 -17.84 -0.75
C VAL A 109 -9.25 -17.82 -0.90
N VAL A 110 -9.79 -17.59 -2.10
CA VAL A 110 -11.23 -17.57 -2.35
C VAL A 110 -11.85 -18.94 -2.08
N GLN A 111 -11.23 -20.03 -2.53
CA GLN A 111 -11.70 -21.42 -2.33
C GLN A 111 -11.73 -21.83 -0.85
N SER A 112 -10.98 -21.17 0.03
CA SER A 112 -11.07 -21.42 1.48
C SER A 112 -12.40 -20.99 2.10
N GLY A 113 -13.20 -20.19 1.39
CA GLY A 113 -14.40 -19.52 1.94
C GLY A 113 -14.12 -18.15 2.53
N PHE A 114 -12.97 -17.54 2.20
CA PHE A 114 -12.59 -16.19 2.66
C PHE A 114 -13.61 -15.14 2.24
N GLU A 115 -14.01 -14.29 3.20
CA GLU A 115 -14.94 -13.17 2.97
C GLU A 115 -14.40 -11.81 3.43
N GLY A 116 -13.15 -11.76 3.91
CA GLY A 116 -12.51 -10.55 4.44
C GLY A 116 -12.00 -9.58 3.37
N PHE A 117 -10.89 -8.92 3.65
CA PHE A 117 -10.26 -7.90 2.79
C PHE A 117 -8.92 -8.39 2.25
N PHE A 118 -8.70 -8.22 0.95
CA PHE A 118 -7.36 -8.36 0.36
C PHE A 118 -6.60 -7.04 0.50
N LEU A 119 -5.38 -7.11 1.03
CA LEU A 119 -4.42 -6.01 1.04
C LEU A 119 -3.19 -6.41 0.24
N VAL A 120 -2.98 -5.75 -0.89
CA VAL A 120 -1.90 -6.05 -1.83
C VAL A 120 -0.74 -5.08 -1.61
N ALA A 121 0.48 -5.63 -1.43
CA ALA A 121 1.71 -4.86 -1.31
C ALA A 121 2.76 -5.22 -2.37
N THR A 122 2.49 -6.19 -3.22
CA THR A 122 3.38 -6.66 -4.28
C THR A 122 3.38 -5.71 -5.47
N ASN A 123 4.57 -5.27 -5.90
CA ASN A 123 4.73 -4.41 -7.06
C ASN A 123 4.63 -5.17 -8.41
N PRO A 124 4.11 -4.47 -9.44
CA PRO A 124 3.50 -3.13 -9.48
C PRO A 124 2.14 -3.12 -8.78
N VAL A 125 2.05 -2.43 -7.65
CA VAL A 125 0.94 -2.62 -6.70
C VAL A 125 -0.45 -2.32 -7.29
N ASP A 126 -0.60 -1.27 -8.08
CA ASP A 126 -1.89 -0.88 -8.67
C ASP A 126 -2.40 -1.96 -9.63
N ILE A 127 -1.51 -2.50 -10.46
CA ILE A 127 -1.84 -3.55 -11.41
C ILE A 127 -2.11 -4.88 -10.68
N MET A 128 -1.30 -5.23 -9.67
CA MET A 128 -1.52 -6.45 -8.88
C MET A 128 -2.80 -6.38 -8.04
N THR A 129 -3.19 -5.20 -7.60
CA THR A 129 -4.49 -4.95 -6.96
C THR A 129 -5.64 -5.22 -7.93
N ARG A 130 -5.52 -4.74 -9.18
CA ARG A 130 -6.50 -5.05 -10.22
C ARG A 130 -6.53 -6.55 -10.57
N VAL A 131 -5.39 -7.21 -10.68
CA VAL A 131 -5.30 -8.67 -10.89
C VAL A 131 -6.03 -9.42 -9.76
N THR A 132 -5.83 -9.00 -8.50
CA THR A 132 -6.54 -9.59 -7.36
C THR A 132 -8.05 -9.40 -7.48
N TYR A 133 -8.50 -8.23 -7.90
CA TYR A 133 -9.92 -7.95 -8.13
C TYR A 133 -10.52 -8.88 -9.22
N GLU A 134 -9.86 -9.00 -10.36
CA GLU A 134 -10.34 -9.84 -11.47
C GLU A 134 -10.35 -11.34 -11.09
N LEU A 135 -9.32 -11.81 -10.38
CA LEU A 135 -9.21 -13.24 -9.98
C LEU A 135 -10.14 -13.61 -8.82
N SER A 136 -10.42 -12.67 -7.91
CA SER A 136 -11.22 -12.97 -6.71
C SER A 136 -12.73 -12.88 -6.94
N GLY A 137 -13.17 -12.02 -7.86
CA GLY A 137 -14.59 -11.70 -8.04
C GLY A 137 -15.19 -10.89 -6.87
N PHE A 138 -14.37 -10.40 -5.93
CA PHE A 138 -14.84 -9.66 -4.77
C PHE A 138 -15.30 -8.25 -5.14
N ASN A 139 -16.12 -7.64 -4.26
CA ASN A 139 -16.43 -6.22 -4.38
C ASN A 139 -15.12 -5.40 -4.27
N ALA A 140 -14.98 -4.40 -5.14
CA ALA A 140 -13.76 -3.58 -5.18
C ALA A 140 -13.48 -2.84 -3.85
N SER A 141 -14.46 -2.61 -2.99
CA SER A 141 -14.23 -2.06 -1.65
C SER A 141 -13.45 -2.99 -0.72
N LYS A 142 -13.43 -4.29 -1.02
CA LYS A 142 -12.69 -5.31 -0.28
C LYS A 142 -11.29 -5.58 -0.85
N ILE A 143 -10.92 -4.94 -1.95
CA ILE A 143 -9.62 -5.09 -2.61
C ILE A 143 -8.86 -3.77 -2.50
N ILE A 144 -7.79 -3.76 -1.73
CA ILE A 144 -7.02 -2.57 -1.41
C ILE A 144 -5.56 -2.85 -1.73
N GLY A 145 -4.92 -1.95 -2.49
CA GLY A 145 -3.46 -1.96 -2.62
C GLY A 145 -2.83 -0.92 -1.69
N THR A 146 -1.59 -1.11 -1.30
CA THR A 146 -0.87 -0.10 -0.49
C THR A 146 -0.76 1.24 -1.20
N GLY A 147 -0.85 1.27 -2.54
CA GLY A 147 -0.85 2.46 -3.36
C GLY A 147 0.32 3.39 -3.03
N THR A 148 0.04 4.67 -2.95
CA THR A 148 1.01 5.73 -2.63
C THR A 148 1.02 6.10 -1.14
N THR A 149 0.60 5.19 -0.25
CA THR A 149 0.60 5.43 1.22
C THR A 149 2.01 5.70 1.74
N LEU A 150 3.01 4.92 1.29
CA LEU A 150 4.41 5.13 1.68
C LEU A 150 4.99 6.41 1.06
N ASP A 151 4.68 6.69 -0.19
CA ASP A 151 5.17 7.90 -0.89
C ASP A 151 4.63 9.16 -0.24
N THR A 152 3.36 9.14 0.18
CA THR A 152 2.75 10.20 1.00
C THR A 152 3.45 10.36 2.36
N ALA A 153 3.85 9.27 3.01
CA ALA A 153 4.62 9.35 4.25
C ALA A 153 6.02 9.96 4.03
N ARG A 154 6.70 9.58 2.94
CA ARG A 154 7.99 10.17 2.53
C ARG A 154 7.86 11.65 2.23
N LEU A 155 6.83 12.03 1.47
CA LEU A 155 6.53 13.43 1.17
C LEU A 155 6.36 14.24 2.44
N ARG A 156 5.53 13.78 3.36
CA ARG A 156 5.28 14.48 4.64
C ARG A 156 6.55 14.58 5.49
N TYR A 157 7.38 13.54 5.50
CA TYR A 157 8.67 13.58 6.20
C TYR A 157 9.58 14.66 5.61
N LEU A 158 9.80 14.69 4.30
CA LEU A 158 10.68 15.67 3.65
C LEU A 158 10.13 17.10 3.75
N LEU A 159 8.81 17.28 3.63
CA LEU A 159 8.19 18.59 3.86
C LEU A 159 8.29 19.01 5.32
N GLY A 160 8.23 18.06 6.28
CA GLY A 160 8.46 18.34 7.69
C GLY A 160 9.85 18.88 7.96
N GLU A 161 10.87 18.29 7.34
CA GLU A 161 12.25 18.76 7.36
C GLU A 161 12.37 20.17 6.73
N TYR A 162 11.78 20.35 5.55
CA TYR A 162 11.85 21.60 4.80
C TYR A 162 11.17 22.80 5.51
N PHE A 163 10.00 22.57 6.13
CA PHE A 163 9.26 23.60 6.87
C PHE A 163 9.56 23.64 8.38
N GLU A 164 10.48 22.79 8.86
CA GLU A 164 10.84 22.66 10.28
C GLU A 164 9.62 22.40 11.18
N VAL A 165 8.72 21.50 10.76
CA VAL A 165 7.52 21.13 11.50
C VAL A 165 7.38 19.62 11.61
N ASP A 166 6.62 19.15 12.61
CA ASP A 166 6.27 17.72 12.70
C ASP A 166 5.51 17.29 11.44
N PRO A 167 5.93 16.21 10.77
CA PRO A 167 5.27 15.70 9.55
C PRO A 167 3.76 15.46 9.69
N ARG A 168 3.26 15.23 10.91
CA ARG A 168 1.83 15.03 11.20
C ARG A 168 0.98 16.30 10.99
N ASN A 169 1.63 17.47 10.95
CA ASN A 169 0.96 18.74 10.66
C ASN A 169 0.87 19.05 9.16
N ILE A 170 1.38 18.16 8.31
CA ILE A 170 1.37 18.35 6.86
C ILE A 170 0.27 17.49 6.25
N HIS A 171 -0.66 18.14 5.56
CA HIS A 171 -1.75 17.51 4.83
C HIS A 171 -1.46 17.61 3.32
N ALA A 172 -0.50 16.83 2.87
CA ALA A 172 -0.15 16.66 1.47
C ALA A 172 -0.21 15.18 1.12
N TYR A 173 -0.49 14.88 -0.15
CA TYR A 173 -0.65 13.52 -0.66
C TYR A 173 0.18 13.31 -1.91
N VAL A 174 0.67 12.09 -2.10
CA VAL A 174 1.10 11.59 -3.41
C VAL A 174 -0.07 10.78 -3.96
N ILE A 175 -0.45 11.04 -5.21
CA ILE A 175 -1.53 10.33 -5.90
C ILE A 175 -1.07 9.88 -7.30
N GLY A 176 -1.87 9.07 -7.96
CA GLY A 176 -1.51 8.50 -9.24
C GLY A 176 -1.03 7.05 -9.12
N GLU A 177 -0.34 6.56 -10.13
CA GLU A 177 0.36 5.27 -10.13
C GLU A 177 1.45 5.28 -9.04
N HIS A 178 1.58 4.21 -8.25
CA HIS A 178 2.79 4.04 -7.44
C HIS A 178 3.96 3.70 -8.37
N GLY A 179 4.70 4.71 -8.82
CA GLY A 179 5.79 4.59 -9.78
C GLY A 179 6.14 5.92 -10.44
N ASP A 180 6.66 5.87 -11.66
CA ASP A 180 7.25 7.03 -12.34
C ASP A 180 6.23 8.15 -12.64
N SER A 181 4.94 7.85 -12.71
CA SER A 181 3.88 8.83 -13.00
C SER A 181 3.11 9.32 -11.77
N GLU A 182 3.58 8.98 -10.55
CA GLU A 182 3.03 9.58 -9.34
C GLU A 182 3.29 11.09 -9.29
N PHE A 183 2.41 11.82 -8.60
CA PHE A 183 2.57 13.25 -8.45
C PHE A 183 1.95 13.79 -7.17
N VAL A 184 2.38 14.99 -6.79
CA VAL A 184 1.83 15.74 -5.65
C VAL A 184 0.84 16.77 -6.18
N PRO A 185 -0.44 16.73 -5.78
CA PRO A 185 -1.39 17.80 -6.08
C PRO A 185 -1.14 19.00 -5.14
N TRP A 186 -0.15 19.83 -5.50
CA TRP A 186 0.27 20.98 -4.70
C TRP A 186 -0.86 21.99 -4.45
N SER A 187 -1.86 22.04 -5.34
CA SER A 187 -3.05 22.87 -5.17
C SER A 187 -3.86 22.53 -3.92
N GLN A 188 -3.70 21.30 -3.40
CA GLN A 188 -4.45 20.76 -2.26
C GLN A 188 -3.57 20.56 -1.01
N ALA A 189 -2.28 20.93 -1.08
CA ALA A 189 -1.36 20.75 0.03
C ALA A 189 -1.55 21.83 1.10
N LEU A 190 -1.58 21.41 2.38
CA LEU A 190 -1.73 22.29 3.53
C LEU A 190 -0.60 22.07 4.54
N LEU A 191 -0.13 23.13 5.15
CA LEU A 191 0.62 23.13 6.39
C LEU A 191 -0.35 23.51 7.52
N ALA A 192 -0.65 22.58 8.39
CA ALA A 192 -1.79 22.65 9.31
C ALA A 192 -3.09 23.02 8.54
N ALA A 193 -3.69 24.16 8.82
CA ALA A 193 -4.89 24.63 8.13
C ALA A 193 -4.61 25.66 7.02
N LYS A 194 -3.34 25.99 6.75
CA LYS A 194 -2.96 27.03 5.77
C LYS A 194 -2.54 26.41 4.46
N PRO A 195 -3.11 26.84 3.32
CA PRO A 195 -2.65 26.37 2.01
C PRO A 195 -1.14 26.61 1.84
N LEU A 196 -0.44 25.61 1.36
CA LEU A 196 1.03 25.64 1.23
C LEU A 196 1.50 26.82 0.36
N LYS A 197 0.77 27.09 -0.74
CA LYS A 197 1.02 28.26 -1.59
C LYS A 197 0.94 29.60 -0.84
N ASP A 198 0.10 29.70 0.19
CA ASP A 198 -0.05 30.90 1.01
C ASP A 198 1.09 31.01 2.02
N VAL A 199 1.56 29.89 2.57
CA VAL A 199 2.76 29.84 3.41
C VAL A 199 3.97 30.34 2.63
N MET A 200 4.15 29.89 1.39
CA MET A 200 5.26 30.30 0.51
C MET A 200 5.15 31.78 0.14
N ARG A 201 3.95 32.24 -0.26
CA ARG A 201 3.72 33.65 -0.60
C ARG A 201 4.04 34.61 0.55
N ASP A 202 3.73 34.21 1.77
CA ASP A 202 3.97 35.01 2.96
C ASP A 202 5.46 34.96 3.41
N ASN A 203 6.24 34.03 2.89
CA ASN A 203 7.66 33.81 3.17
C ASN A 203 8.51 33.69 1.88
N PRO A 204 8.49 34.68 0.97
CA PRO A 204 9.03 34.52 -0.40
C PRO A 204 10.57 34.45 -0.45
N LYS A 205 11.27 34.67 0.66
CA LYS A 205 12.74 34.57 0.78
C LYS A 205 13.18 33.25 1.40
N SER A 206 12.25 32.41 1.86
CA SER A 206 12.55 31.19 2.62
C SER A 206 12.07 29.92 1.92
N TYR A 207 11.06 30.01 1.04
CA TYR A 207 10.43 28.84 0.42
C TYR A 207 10.20 29.06 -1.07
N TYR A 208 10.61 28.08 -1.89
CA TYR A 208 10.57 28.16 -3.35
C TYR A 208 9.86 26.95 -3.95
N MET A 209 9.11 27.16 -5.05
CA MET A 209 8.35 26.09 -5.72
C MET A 209 9.27 25.03 -6.33
N GLU A 210 10.42 25.44 -6.82
CA GLU A 210 11.45 24.57 -7.38
C GLU A 210 11.96 23.56 -6.36
N GLU A 211 12.05 23.94 -5.09
CA GLU A 211 12.45 23.05 -3.99
C GLU A 211 11.35 22.05 -3.65
N LEU A 212 10.08 22.43 -3.75
CA LEU A 212 8.95 21.49 -3.59
C LEU A 212 8.91 20.46 -4.73
N GLU A 213 9.18 20.88 -5.97
CA GLU A 213 9.28 19.93 -7.10
C GLU A 213 10.48 18.99 -6.92
N GLN A 214 11.61 19.48 -6.40
CA GLN A 214 12.75 18.63 -6.05
C GLN A 214 12.38 17.61 -4.95
N ILE A 215 11.63 18.03 -3.93
CA ILE A 215 11.13 17.13 -2.90
C ILE A 215 10.22 16.05 -3.51
N SER A 216 9.35 16.41 -4.46
CA SER A 216 8.52 15.44 -5.19
C SER A 216 9.38 14.42 -5.94
N ASP A 217 10.45 14.86 -6.60
CA ASP A 217 11.39 13.98 -7.29
C ASP A 217 12.16 13.09 -6.31
N ASP A 218 12.56 13.62 -5.16
CA ASP A 218 13.23 12.85 -4.11
C ASP A 218 12.33 11.77 -3.53
N VAL A 219 11.02 12.02 -3.38
CA VAL A 219 10.03 11.00 -2.98
C VAL A 219 10.00 9.87 -4.01
N ARG A 220 9.87 10.21 -5.30
CA ARG A 220 9.81 9.25 -6.41
C ARG A 220 11.07 8.40 -6.50
N CYS A 221 12.23 9.02 -6.29
CA CYS A 221 13.52 8.34 -6.34
C CYS A 221 13.94 7.65 -5.03
N ALA A 222 13.21 7.85 -3.92
CA ALA A 222 13.61 7.37 -2.61
C ALA A 222 13.84 5.86 -2.55
N ALA A 223 12.97 5.07 -3.21
CA ALA A 223 13.12 3.62 -3.25
C ALA A 223 14.43 3.20 -3.91
N HIS A 224 14.83 3.82 -5.02
CA HIS A 224 16.08 3.52 -5.72
C HIS A 224 17.29 3.85 -4.86
N LYS A 225 17.32 5.04 -4.23
CA LYS A 225 18.41 5.45 -3.31
C LYS A 225 18.58 4.45 -2.15
N ILE A 226 17.46 3.99 -1.56
CA ILE A 226 17.48 3.00 -0.46
C ILE A 226 17.96 1.64 -0.94
N ILE A 227 17.51 1.17 -2.12
CA ILE A 227 17.90 -0.12 -2.69
C ILE A 227 19.39 -0.10 -3.04
N GLU A 228 19.91 0.98 -3.63
CA GLU A 228 21.32 1.15 -3.92
C GLU A 228 22.17 1.09 -2.64
N ALA A 229 21.72 1.73 -1.55
CA ALA A 229 22.46 1.79 -0.29
C ALA A 229 22.43 0.49 0.52
N LYS A 230 21.32 -0.26 0.53
CA LYS A 230 21.16 -1.42 1.43
C LYS A 230 20.56 -2.67 0.78
N GLY A 231 20.44 -2.70 -0.54
CA GLY A 231 19.98 -3.84 -1.33
C GLY A 231 18.47 -3.99 -1.48
N ALA A 232 17.67 -3.46 -0.55
CA ALA A 232 16.20 -3.52 -0.60
C ALA A 232 15.55 -2.46 0.29
N THR A 233 14.30 -2.09 -0.01
CA THR A 233 13.46 -1.26 0.85
C THR A 233 12.33 -2.09 1.43
N TYR A 234 12.10 -2.05 2.76
CA TYR A 234 11.10 -2.89 3.41
C TYR A 234 10.53 -2.33 4.73
N TYR A 235 11.25 -1.53 5.50
CA TYR A 235 10.72 -1.02 6.78
C TYR A 235 9.53 -0.07 6.60
N GLY A 236 9.66 0.90 5.69
CA GLY A 236 8.62 1.89 5.44
C GLY A 236 7.33 1.26 4.94
N ILE A 237 7.44 0.30 3.99
CA ILE A 237 6.26 -0.39 3.47
C ILE A 237 5.64 -1.32 4.53
N GLY A 238 6.44 -1.96 5.40
CA GLY A 238 5.92 -2.73 6.53
C GLY A 238 5.05 -1.87 7.45
N MET A 239 5.51 -0.66 7.79
CA MET A 239 4.73 0.31 8.57
C MET A 239 3.47 0.79 7.85
N SER A 240 3.53 0.99 6.53
CA SER A 240 2.36 1.39 5.72
C SER A 240 1.30 0.30 5.69
N ILE A 241 1.69 -0.97 5.56
CA ILE A 241 0.78 -2.12 5.65
C ILE A 241 0.10 -2.15 7.03
N VAL A 242 0.87 -2.03 8.13
CA VAL A 242 0.33 -1.96 9.50
C VAL A 242 -0.68 -0.82 9.64
N ARG A 243 -0.38 0.35 9.07
CA ARG A 243 -1.28 1.51 9.11
C ARG A 243 -2.62 1.24 8.45
N ILE A 244 -2.63 0.55 7.31
CA ILE A 244 -3.85 0.18 6.59
C ILE A 244 -4.60 -0.94 7.34
N VAL A 245 -3.92 -2.00 7.78
CA VAL A 245 -4.50 -3.09 8.55
C VAL A 245 -5.18 -2.56 9.81
N ARG A 246 -4.52 -1.66 10.54
CA ARG A 246 -5.08 -1.04 11.74
C ARG A 246 -6.35 -0.23 11.44
N ALA A 247 -6.34 0.55 10.35
CA ALA A 247 -7.50 1.34 9.94
C ALA A 247 -8.73 0.47 9.67
N ILE A 248 -8.53 -0.74 9.11
CA ILE A 248 -9.60 -1.70 8.86
C ILE A 248 -10.04 -2.36 10.17
N LEU A 249 -9.11 -2.96 10.92
CA LEU A 249 -9.43 -3.77 12.11
C LEU A 249 -9.97 -2.95 13.29
N GLN A 250 -9.65 -1.65 13.35
CA GLN A 250 -10.08 -0.73 14.43
C GLN A 250 -11.16 0.25 13.98
N ASP A 251 -11.70 0.10 12.76
CA ASP A 251 -12.73 0.98 12.19
C ASP A 251 -12.40 2.47 12.29
N GLU A 252 -11.15 2.84 12.00
CA GLU A 252 -10.67 4.21 12.25
C GLU A 252 -11.27 5.27 11.34
N ASN A 253 -11.84 4.91 10.19
CA ASN A 253 -12.26 5.84 9.14
C ASN A 253 -11.13 6.77 8.70
N SER A 254 -9.94 6.24 8.58
CA SER A 254 -8.72 7.00 8.25
C SER A 254 -8.63 7.32 6.76
N VAL A 255 -8.15 8.51 6.44
CA VAL A 255 -7.84 8.92 5.06
C VAL A 255 -6.43 8.46 4.72
N LEU A 256 -6.30 7.52 3.79
CA LEU A 256 -5.03 6.96 3.33
C LEU A 256 -4.99 6.96 1.80
N THR A 257 -3.81 7.17 1.22
CA THR A 257 -3.60 7.14 -0.23
C THR A 257 -3.36 5.71 -0.71
N VAL A 258 -4.41 4.91 -0.66
CA VAL A 258 -4.42 3.49 -1.06
C VAL A 258 -4.76 3.34 -2.54
N SER A 259 -4.33 2.23 -3.14
CA SER A 259 -4.73 1.84 -4.49
C SER A 259 -6.16 1.31 -4.46
N VAL A 260 -7.06 2.05 -5.08
CA VAL A 260 -8.50 1.77 -5.13
C VAL A 260 -9.06 1.99 -6.53
N ARG A 261 -10.17 1.32 -6.83
CA ARG A 261 -10.82 1.43 -8.13
C ARG A 261 -11.57 2.75 -8.28
N LEU A 262 -11.17 3.57 -9.27
CA LEU A 262 -11.95 4.72 -9.71
C LEU A 262 -13.18 4.24 -10.49
N ARG A 263 -14.36 4.76 -10.18
CA ARG A 263 -15.64 4.37 -10.79
C ARG A 263 -16.42 5.53 -11.44
N GLY A 264 -15.93 6.73 -11.32
CA GLY A 264 -16.64 7.92 -11.80
C GLY A 264 -16.00 9.21 -11.36
N GLU A 265 -15.08 9.11 -10.42
CA GLU A 265 -14.35 10.24 -9.88
C GLU A 265 -13.50 10.90 -10.98
N TYR A 266 -13.20 12.17 -10.85
CA TYR A 266 -12.40 12.98 -11.77
C TYR A 266 -12.91 12.97 -13.23
N GLY A 267 -14.24 13.02 -13.42
CA GLY A 267 -14.87 13.10 -14.73
C GLY A 267 -15.22 11.76 -15.40
N GLY A 268 -15.19 10.65 -14.65
CA GLY A 268 -16.03 9.48 -14.95
C GLY A 268 -15.57 8.48 -15.99
N LYS A 269 -14.33 8.54 -16.49
CA LYS A 269 -13.90 7.66 -17.60
C LYS A 269 -12.91 6.55 -17.22
N LYS A 270 -12.62 6.36 -15.91
CA LYS A 270 -11.43 5.62 -15.50
C LYS A 270 -11.84 4.39 -14.72
N ASP A 271 -11.75 3.22 -15.35
CA ASP A 271 -11.81 1.93 -14.67
C ASP A 271 -10.37 1.45 -14.41
N VAL A 272 -9.79 1.91 -13.31
CA VAL A 272 -8.40 1.66 -12.95
C VAL A 272 -8.24 1.63 -11.43
N PHE A 273 -7.37 0.75 -10.94
CA PHE A 273 -6.89 0.82 -9.55
C PHE A 273 -5.68 1.75 -9.49
N ILE A 274 -5.71 2.74 -8.59
CA ILE A 274 -4.72 3.81 -8.54
C ILE A 274 -4.68 4.45 -7.15
N GLY A 275 -3.52 4.95 -6.74
CA GLY A 275 -3.33 5.66 -5.48
C GLY A 275 -4.17 6.92 -5.36
N ASN A 276 -5.09 6.94 -4.40
CA ASN A 276 -5.97 8.07 -4.12
C ASN A 276 -6.31 8.17 -2.64
N PRO A 277 -6.55 9.39 -2.10
CA PRO A 277 -7.08 9.55 -0.76
C PRO A 277 -8.43 8.85 -0.64
N CYS A 278 -8.48 7.84 0.21
CA CYS A 278 -9.69 7.04 0.45
C CYS A 278 -9.93 6.88 1.95
N ILE A 279 -11.19 6.91 2.36
CA ILE A 279 -11.58 6.59 3.73
C ILE A 279 -11.53 5.07 3.87
N VAL A 280 -10.63 4.59 4.73
CA VAL A 280 -10.42 3.17 5.05
C VAL A 280 -10.98 2.89 6.44
N SER A 281 -11.81 1.86 6.55
CA SER A 281 -12.55 1.50 7.77
C SER A 281 -12.81 -0.01 7.83
N ALA A 282 -13.60 -0.47 8.81
CA ALA A 282 -14.09 -1.85 8.88
C ALA A 282 -14.94 -2.28 7.66
N ASN A 283 -15.33 -1.34 6.80
CA ASN A 283 -16.00 -1.61 5.53
C ASN A 283 -15.01 -1.61 4.33
N GLY A 284 -13.71 -1.64 4.60
CA GLY A 284 -12.64 -1.57 3.60
C GLY A 284 -12.46 -0.17 3.02
N ALA A 285 -12.24 -0.09 1.71
CA ALA A 285 -12.15 1.17 0.98
C ALA A 285 -13.55 1.76 0.78
N LYS A 286 -14.01 2.54 1.77
CA LYS A 286 -15.40 3.00 1.89
C LYS A 286 -15.76 4.05 0.84
N ARG A 287 -14.89 5.05 0.65
CA ARG A 287 -15.15 6.18 -0.25
C ARG A 287 -13.85 6.91 -0.59
N ILE A 288 -13.66 7.16 -1.87
CA ILE A 288 -12.61 8.04 -2.37
C ILE A 288 -12.95 9.48 -2.00
N LEU A 289 -11.98 10.23 -1.51
CA LEU A 289 -12.07 11.67 -1.34
C LEU A 289 -11.54 12.32 -2.62
N GLU A 290 -12.47 12.68 -3.50
CA GLU A 290 -12.13 13.35 -4.74
C GLU A 290 -11.54 14.73 -4.45
N LEU A 291 -10.28 14.93 -4.84
CA LEU A 291 -9.58 16.19 -4.67
C LEU A 291 -9.99 17.17 -5.80
N LYS A 292 -10.07 18.44 -5.48
CA LYS A 292 -10.32 19.48 -6.49
C LYS A 292 -9.00 19.80 -7.21
N LEU A 293 -8.67 18.99 -8.22
CA LEU A 293 -7.44 19.10 -9.00
C LEU A 293 -7.53 20.27 -10.01
N THR A 294 -6.39 20.90 -10.30
CA THR A 294 -6.24 21.81 -11.42
C THR A 294 -6.24 21.04 -12.75
N GLU A 295 -6.40 21.74 -13.88
CA GLU A 295 -6.33 21.09 -15.21
C GLU A 295 -5.02 20.34 -15.44
N GLN A 296 -3.90 20.91 -15.01
CA GLN A 296 -2.58 20.27 -15.13
C GLN A 296 -2.47 19.02 -14.24
N GLU A 297 -2.99 19.07 -13.02
CA GLU A 297 -3.02 17.92 -12.12
C GLU A 297 -3.96 16.82 -12.64
N LEU A 298 -5.10 17.18 -13.24
CA LEU A 298 -5.99 16.22 -13.93
C LEU A 298 -5.29 15.56 -15.11
N GLN A 299 -4.50 16.28 -15.90
CA GLN A 299 -3.71 15.71 -16.99
C GLN A 299 -2.67 14.72 -16.46
N LYS A 300 -1.99 15.01 -15.33
CA LYS A 300 -1.08 14.08 -14.68
C LYS A 300 -1.80 12.80 -14.24
N LEU A 301 -2.98 12.94 -13.64
CA LEU A 301 -3.81 11.79 -13.23
C LEU A 301 -4.25 10.96 -14.43
N ASP A 302 -4.67 11.59 -15.53
CA ASP A 302 -5.06 10.92 -16.77
C ASP A 302 -3.91 10.15 -17.40
N ASN A 303 -2.69 10.70 -17.35
CA ASN A 303 -1.48 10.02 -17.79
C ASN A 303 -1.21 8.76 -16.94
N SER A 304 -1.26 8.85 -15.60
CA SER A 304 -1.13 7.69 -14.71
C SER A 304 -2.18 6.60 -15.00
N CYS A 305 -3.44 7.00 -15.18
CA CYS A 305 -4.52 6.06 -15.53
C CYS A 305 -4.27 5.36 -16.86
N THR A 306 -3.77 6.08 -17.85
CA THR A 306 -3.45 5.54 -19.18
C THR A 306 -2.32 4.53 -19.09
N ILE A 307 -1.22 4.86 -18.40
CA ILE A 307 -0.08 3.96 -18.18
C ILE A 307 -0.54 2.66 -17.51
N LEU A 308 -1.31 2.75 -16.45
CA LEU A 308 -1.81 1.57 -15.71
C LEU A 308 -2.71 0.70 -16.57
N ASN A 309 -3.66 1.30 -17.30
CA ASN A 309 -4.56 0.55 -18.18
C ASN A 309 -3.81 -0.12 -19.35
N ASP A 310 -2.85 0.55 -19.95
CA ASP A 310 -2.08 -0.01 -21.08
C ASP A 310 -1.16 -1.13 -20.62
N ASN A 311 -0.58 -1.02 -19.42
CA ASN A 311 0.21 -2.11 -18.84
C ASN A 311 -0.68 -3.31 -18.46
N PHE A 312 -1.87 -3.08 -17.91
CA PHE A 312 -2.80 -4.14 -17.57
C PHE A 312 -3.27 -4.91 -18.81
N LYS A 313 -3.59 -4.22 -19.92
CA LYS A 313 -3.99 -4.85 -21.20
C LYS A 313 -2.93 -5.79 -21.79
N LYS A 314 -1.65 -5.58 -21.45
CA LYS A 314 -0.54 -6.43 -21.91
C LYS A 314 -0.43 -7.74 -21.12
N LEU A 315 -1.12 -7.85 -19.98
CA LEU A 315 -1.13 -9.06 -19.16
C LEU A 315 -1.97 -10.16 -19.78
N LYS A 316 -1.44 -11.38 -19.69
CA LYS A 316 -2.20 -12.60 -19.91
C LYS A 316 -2.53 -13.16 -18.52
N ILE A 317 -3.77 -12.98 -18.08
CA ILE A 317 -4.26 -13.55 -16.83
C ILE A 317 -4.88 -14.89 -17.21
N GLU A 318 -4.29 -15.98 -16.72
CA GLU A 318 -4.86 -17.31 -16.85
C GLU A 318 -5.92 -17.47 -15.73
N ASN A 319 -7.15 -17.70 -16.14
CA ASN A 319 -8.30 -17.98 -15.26
C ASN A 319 -8.29 -19.44 -14.80
#